data_1a47810da9549b965473ff6d841c1ded
#
_entry.id   1a47810da9549b965473ff6d841c1ded
#
_cell.length_a   1.000
_cell.length_b   1.000
_cell.length_c   1.000
_cell.angle_alpha   90.00
_cell.angle_beta   90.00
_cell.angle_gamma   90.00
#
_symmetry.space_group_name_H-M   'P 1'
#
loop_
_entity.id
_entity.type
_entity.pdbx_description
1 polymer ?
#
loop_
_entity_poly.entity_id
_entity_poly.type
_entity_poly.pdbx_seq_one_letter_code
_entity_poly.pdbx_strand_id
1 'polypeptide(L)'
;MVRFKTSFLVLILFFSVSCQAEQENEVTVEYGEFPEINGRDLNKRDKVVPDDFVDKNLIIIVAFQQWHQPLVDESISLLENNGFGDTHNIIEVPTVKKSSKLFEVYLDGIMRAGIRDDRIRDRTITAYVDLDQFLTYLDIPSNETIYWFLIEKDSKNILTRGYGIIAEEDLDLINSF
;
A
#
# COMPACT_ATOMS: atom_id res chain seq x y z
N MET A 1 -15.66 85.55 -33.43
CA MET A 1 -14.97 85.09 -32.19
C MET A 1 -15.63 83.79 -31.77
N VAL A 2 -15.10 82.71 -32.25
CA VAL A 2 -15.66 81.35 -32.08
C VAL A 2 -14.76 80.55 -31.12
N ARG A 3 -15.30 80.14 -29.97
CA ARG A 3 -14.59 79.38 -28.95
C ARG A 3 -14.79 77.85 -29.22
N PHE A 4 -13.73 77.21 -29.63
CA PHE A 4 -13.66 75.73 -29.66
C PHE A 4 -13.50 75.18 -28.26
N LYS A 5 -14.44 74.35 -27.80
CA LYS A 5 -14.32 73.50 -26.59
C LYS A 5 -13.76 72.14 -27.02
N THR A 6 -12.49 71.87 -26.67
CA THR A 6 -11.88 70.57 -26.80
C THR A 6 -12.37 69.65 -25.64
N SER A 7 -13.16 68.67 -25.98
CA SER A 7 -13.56 67.59 -25.04
C SER A 7 -12.47 66.51 -25.03
N PHE A 8 -11.85 66.33 -23.87
CA PHE A 8 -10.81 65.33 -23.67
C PHE A 8 -11.48 64.04 -23.19
N LEU A 9 -11.57 63.04 -24.10
CA LEU A 9 -12.14 61.72 -23.77
C LEU A 9 -11.03 60.84 -23.16
N VAL A 10 -11.09 60.60 -21.83
CA VAL A 10 -10.17 59.72 -21.13
C VAL A 10 -10.68 58.29 -21.31
N LEU A 11 -9.97 57.51 -22.11
CA LEU A 11 -10.21 56.06 -22.33
C LEU A 11 -9.52 55.30 -21.18
N ILE A 12 -10.28 54.82 -20.21
CA ILE A 12 -9.80 53.96 -19.13
C ILE A 12 -9.78 52.53 -19.67
N LEU A 13 -8.58 52.01 -19.95
CA LEU A 13 -8.32 50.62 -20.26
C LEU A 13 -8.35 49.79 -18.96
N PHE A 14 -9.42 49.02 -18.75
CA PHE A 14 -9.45 47.99 -17.72
C PHE A 14 -8.59 46.81 -18.18
N PHE A 15 -7.41 46.67 -17.62
CA PHE A 15 -6.66 45.43 -17.69
C PHE A 15 -7.29 44.43 -16.73
N SER A 16 -8.12 43.49 -17.25
CA SER A 16 -8.53 42.31 -16.52
C SER A 16 -7.33 41.34 -16.46
N VAL A 17 -6.67 41.29 -15.30
CA VAL A 17 -5.71 40.23 -14.99
C VAL A 17 -6.55 38.95 -14.78
N SER A 18 -6.58 38.11 -15.81
CA SER A 18 -7.10 36.75 -15.71
C SER A 18 -6.06 35.92 -14.93
N CYS A 19 -6.32 35.68 -13.67
CA CYS A 19 -5.58 34.70 -12.90
C CYS A 19 -5.99 33.33 -13.44
N GLN A 20 -5.20 32.76 -14.34
CA GLN A 20 -5.29 31.35 -14.67
C GLN A 20 -4.75 30.60 -13.46
N ALA A 21 -5.64 29.93 -12.74
CA ALA A 21 -5.24 28.88 -11.80
C ALA A 21 -4.55 27.79 -12.64
N GLU A 22 -3.24 27.61 -12.45
CA GLU A 22 -2.55 26.41 -12.91
C GLU A 22 -3.26 25.23 -12.22
N GLN A 23 -3.96 24.44 -13.01
CA GLN A 23 -4.35 23.10 -12.60
C GLN A 23 -3.04 22.31 -12.51
N GLU A 24 -2.55 22.11 -11.29
CA GLU A 24 -1.59 21.04 -11.04
C GLU A 24 -2.26 19.76 -11.51
N ASN A 25 -1.79 19.24 -12.64
CA ASN A 25 -2.09 17.87 -13.04
C ASN A 25 -1.41 16.98 -12.01
N GLU A 26 -2.15 16.56 -11.01
CA GLU A 26 -1.75 15.46 -10.13
C GLU A 26 -1.49 14.25 -11.03
N VAL A 27 -0.22 13.89 -11.20
CA VAL A 27 0.17 12.68 -11.91
C VAL A 27 -0.22 11.52 -10.99
N THR A 28 -1.41 10.98 -11.19
CA THR A 28 -1.82 9.75 -10.53
C THR A 28 -0.94 8.62 -11.06
N VAL A 29 -0.04 8.13 -10.23
CA VAL A 29 0.77 6.96 -10.55
C VAL A 29 -0.14 5.74 -10.46
N GLU A 30 -0.36 5.05 -11.56
CA GLU A 30 -1.13 3.81 -11.61
C GLU A 30 -0.16 2.62 -11.36
N TYR A 31 -0.33 1.94 -10.23
CA TYR A 31 0.53 0.81 -9.83
C TYR A 31 0.02 -0.56 -10.30
N GLY A 32 -1.15 -0.60 -10.96
CA GLY A 32 -1.82 -1.85 -11.37
C GLY A 32 -2.51 -2.58 -10.23
N GLU A 33 -2.74 -3.88 -10.42
CA GLU A 33 -3.44 -4.72 -9.44
C GLU A 33 -2.46 -5.58 -8.62
N PHE A 34 -2.82 -5.84 -7.37
CA PHE A 34 -2.12 -6.84 -6.57
C PHE A 34 -2.51 -8.25 -7.04
N PRO A 35 -1.56 -9.19 -7.25
CA PRO A 35 -1.88 -10.52 -7.74
C PRO A 35 -2.67 -11.31 -6.71
N GLU A 36 -3.58 -12.15 -7.15
CA GLU A 36 -4.25 -13.11 -6.29
C GLU A 36 -3.25 -14.13 -5.75
N ILE A 37 -3.20 -14.25 -4.42
CA ILE A 37 -2.32 -15.19 -3.73
C ILE A 37 -3.16 -16.12 -2.87
N ASN A 38 -2.99 -17.42 -3.07
CA ASN A 38 -3.52 -18.44 -2.18
C ASN A 38 -2.50 -18.70 -1.06
N GLY A 39 -2.88 -18.41 0.17
CA GLY A 39 -2.07 -18.59 1.36
C GLY A 39 -2.81 -19.31 2.47
N ARG A 40 -2.16 -19.45 3.60
CA ARG A 40 -2.77 -20.02 4.81
C ARG A 40 -2.34 -19.20 6.02
N ASP A 41 -3.31 -18.83 6.87
CA ASP A 41 -2.98 -18.21 8.13
C ASP A 41 -2.36 -19.22 9.13
N LEU A 42 -1.71 -18.70 10.16
CA LEU A 42 -1.07 -19.57 11.16
C LEU A 42 -2.07 -20.29 12.09
N ASN A 43 -3.39 -19.99 11.98
CA ASN A 43 -4.47 -20.78 12.57
C ASN A 43 -5.01 -21.88 11.63
N LYS A 44 -4.31 -22.11 10.50
CA LYS A 44 -4.57 -23.16 9.49
C LYS A 44 -5.84 -22.92 8.66
N ARG A 45 -6.28 -21.69 8.51
CA ARG A 45 -7.38 -21.32 7.61
C ARG A 45 -6.79 -20.92 6.26
N ASP A 46 -7.32 -21.46 5.18
CA ASP A 46 -6.96 -21.04 3.84
C ASP A 46 -7.46 -19.62 3.60
N LYS A 47 -6.66 -18.81 2.93
CA LYS A 47 -6.91 -17.40 2.62
C LYS A 47 -6.57 -17.09 1.17
N VAL A 48 -7.40 -16.25 0.57
CA VAL A 48 -7.16 -15.66 -0.74
C VAL A 48 -6.91 -14.16 -0.56
N VAL A 49 -5.70 -13.71 -0.85
CA VAL A 49 -5.30 -12.30 -0.74
C VAL A 49 -5.33 -11.68 -2.13
N PRO A 50 -5.96 -10.51 -2.35
CA PRO A 50 -6.66 -9.68 -1.37
C PRO A 50 -8.14 -10.03 -1.13
N ASP A 51 -8.72 -10.97 -1.85
CA ASP A 51 -10.16 -11.23 -2.00
C ASP A 51 -10.91 -11.52 -0.68
N ASP A 52 -10.22 -12.05 0.33
CA ASP A 52 -10.82 -12.28 1.66
C ASP A 52 -10.84 -11.02 2.56
N PHE A 53 -10.39 -9.86 2.06
CA PHE A 53 -10.22 -8.62 2.84
C PHE A 53 -10.88 -7.42 2.15
N VAL A 54 -12.17 -7.53 1.84
CA VAL A 54 -12.90 -6.54 1.01
C VAL A 54 -13.71 -5.50 1.81
N ASP A 55 -13.79 -5.62 3.13
CA ASP A 55 -14.60 -4.73 3.97
C ASP A 55 -13.94 -3.35 4.22
N LYS A 56 -12.62 -3.28 4.11
CA LYS A 56 -11.79 -2.08 4.28
C LYS A 56 -10.65 -2.08 3.29
N ASN A 57 -9.99 -0.94 3.10
CA ASN A 57 -8.70 -0.91 2.44
C ASN A 57 -7.73 -1.86 3.15
N LEU A 58 -6.86 -2.52 2.40
CA LEU A 58 -5.97 -3.55 2.91
C LEU A 58 -4.51 -3.10 2.82
N ILE A 59 -3.82 -3.09 3.95
CA ILE A 59 -2.37 -2.90 4.01
C ILE A 59 -1.73 -4.28 4.05
N ILE A 60 -0.96 -4.60 3.01
CA ILE A 60 -0.20 -5.86 2.89
C ILE A 60 1.27 -5.56 3.11
N ILE A 61 1.91 -6.24 4.08
CA ILE A 61 3.36 -6.18 4.27
C ILE A 61 3.94 -7.52 3.82
N VAL A 62 4.72 -7.50 2.74
CA VAL A 62 5.34 -8.68 2.14
C VAL A 62 6.76 -8.83 2.69
N ALA A 63 7.06 -9.99 3.26
CA ALA A 63 8.38 -10.35 3.78
C ALA A 63 8.91 -11.60 3.07
N PHE A 64 10.20 -11.65 2.78
CA PHE A 64 10.82 -12.74 2.02
C PHE A 64 11.80 -13.56 2.84
N GLN A 65 12.26 -13.04 3.97
CA GLN A 65 13.30 -13.63 4.79
C GLN A 65 12.89 -13.62 6.26
N GLN A 66 13.32 -14.62 7.03
CA GLN A 66 13.01 -14.69 8.46
C GLN A 66 13.53 -13.46 9.24
N TRP A 67 14.67 -12.90 8.83
CA TRP A 67 15.25 -11.71 9.48
C TRP A 67 14.51 -10.41 9.15
N HIS A 68 13.51 -10.44 8.26
CA HIS A 68 12.61 -9.30 8.03
C HIS A 68 11.58 -9.10 9.16
N GLN A 69 11.39 -10.09 10.04
CA GLN A 69 10.36 -10.01 11.08
C GLN A 69 10.43 -8.73 11.93
N PRO A 70 11.60 -8.26 12.39
CA PRO A 70 11.66 -6.99 13.13
C PRO A 70 11.17 -5.77 12.33
N LEU A 71 11.40 -5.75 11.02
CA LEU A 71 10.93 -4.67 10.14
C LEU A 71 9.40 -4.68 9.98
N VAL A 72 8.83 -5.89 9.89
CA VAL A 72 7.38 -6.11 9.85
C VAL A 72 6.74 -5.67 11.16
N ASP A 73 7.29 -6.12 12.30
CA ASP A 73 6.78 -5.82 13.64
C ASP A 73 6.79 -4.32 13.92
N GLU A 74 7.86 -3.61 13.52
CA GLU A 74 7.97 -2.16 13.66
C GLU A 74 6.93 -1.44 12.81
N SER A 75 6.78 -1.82 11.53
CA SER A 75 5.79 -1.24 10.62
C SER A 75 4.36 -1.44 11.13
N ILE A 76 4.01 -2.66 11.57
CA ILE A 76 2.67 -2.95 12.10
C ILE A 76 2.42 -2.19 13.40
N SER A 77 3.43 -2.11 14.28
CA SER A 77 3.31 -1.37 15.54
C SER A 77 3.06 0.12 15.28
N LEU A 78 3.73 0.71 14.29
CA LEU A 78 3.49 2.10 13.90
C LEU A 78 2.06 2.29 13.40
N LEU A 79 1.58 1.44 12.49
CA LEU A 79 0.22 1.48 11.96
C LEU A 79 -0.84 1.33 13.08
N GLU A 80 -0.69 0.33 13.96
CA GLU A 80 -1.64 0.09 15.05
C GLU A 80 -1.66 1.25 16.07
N ASN A 81 -0.49 1.80 16.42
CA ASN A 81 -0.38 2.94 17.35
C ASN A 81 -1.02 4.22 16.78
N ASN A 82 -1.13 4.34 15.47
CA ASN A 82 -1.78 5.46 14.77
C ASN A 82 -3.23 5.16 14.36
N GLY A 83 -3.83 4.06 14.85
CA GLY A 83 -5.26 3.76 14.68
C GLY A 83 -5.63 3.12 13.34
N PHE A 84 -4.66 2.76 12.50
CA PHE A 84 -4.95 2.14 11.19
C PHE A 84 -5.65 0.78 11.33
N GLY A 85 -5.48 0.04 12.42
CA GLY A 85 -6.19 -1.20 12.68
C GLY A 85 -7.72 -1.07 12.74
N ASP A 86 -8.23 0.13 13.05
CA ASP A 86 -9.68 0.40 13.09
C ASP A 86 -10.23 0.72 11.68
N THR A 87 -9.42 1.28 10.81
CA THR A 87 -9.82 1.79 9.47
C THR A 87 -9.39 0.89 8.32
N HIS A 88 -8.35 0.07 8.51
CA HIS A 88 -7.77 -0.80 7.50
C HIS A 88 -7.69 -2.24 7.99
N ASN A 89 -7.69 -3.19 7.06
CA ASN A 89 -7.15 -4.52 7.33
C ASN A 89 -5.63 -4.45 7.23
N ILE A 90 -4.91 -5.02 8.18
CA ILE A 90 -3.44 -5.08 8.18
C ILE A 90 -3.03 -6.53 8.23
N ILE A 91 -2.31 -6.99 7.21
CA ILE A 91 -1.79 -8.35 7.14
C ILE A 91 -0.29 -8.36 6.82
N GLU A 92 0.40 -9.36 7.33
CA GLU A 92 1.74 -9.71 6.87
C GLU A 92 1.69 -10.97 6.00
N VAL A 93 2.46 -10.96 4.92
CA VAL A 93 2.53 -12.06 3.97
C VAL A 93 3.98 -12.54 3.84
N PRO A 94 4.42 -13.46 4.72
CA PRO A 94 5.66 -14.18 4.51
C PRO A 94 5.58 -14.94 3.18
N THR A 95 6.37 -14.49 2.21
CA THR A 95 6.34 -15.00 0.83
C THR A 95 7.53 -15.91 0.61
N VAL A 96 7.25 -17.19 0.40
CA VAL A 96 8.24 -18.26 0.30
C VAL A 96 8.19 -18.88 -1.09
N LYS A 97 9.36 -19.19 -1.63
CA LYS A 97 9.44 -19.93 -2.89
C LYS A 97 8.72 -21.27 -2.76
N LYS A 98 7.80 -21.55 -3.67
CA LYS A 98 7.05 -22.80 -3.73
C LYS A 98 7.99 -24.02 -3.69
N SER A 99 7.66 -24.97 -2.84
CA SER A 99 8.50 -26.11 -2.52
C SER A 99 7.67 -27.40 -2.42
N SER A 100 8.24 -28.45 -1.81
CA SER A 100 7.47 -29.67 -1.56
C SER A 100 6.43 -29.44 -0.44
N LYS A 101 5.27 -30.08 -0.56
CA LYS A 101 4.20 -29.99 0.46
C LYS A 101 4.68 -30.35 1.87
N LEU A 102 5.62 -31.28 2.01
CA LEU A 102 6.17 -31.66 3.31
C LEU A 102 6.98 -30.51 3.94
N PHE A 103 7.74 -29.79 3.12
CA PHE A 103 8.52 -28.64 3.59
C PHE A 103 7.61 -27.48 3.97
N GLU A 104 6.56 -27.19 3.18
CA GLU A 104 5.57 -26.17 3.47
C GLU A 104 4.89 -26.42 4.82
N VAL A 105 4.41 -27.66 5.07
CA VAL A 105 3.80 -28.04 6.35
C VAL A 105 4.78 -27.93 7.52
N TYR A 106 6.03 -28.29 7.31
CA TYR A 106 7.08 -28.16 8.33
C TYR A 106 7.36 -26.70 8.69
N LEU A 107 7.46 -25.82 7.68
CA LEU A 107 7.72 -24.38 7.87
C LEU A 107 6.54 -23.71 8.58
N ASP A 108 5.30 -23.98 8.16
CA ASP A 108 4.09 -23.48 8.83
C ASP A 108 4.06 -23.90 10.31
N GLY A 109 4.50 -25.14 10.60
CA GLY A 109 4.59 -25.65 11.96
C GLY A 109 5.59 -24.86 12.83
N ILE A 110 6.75 -24.54 12.29
CA ILE A 110 7.79 -23.73 12.98
C ILE A 110 7.28 -22.31 13.22
N MET A 111 6.74 -21.65 12.20
CA MET A 111 6.23 -20.29 12.31
C MET A 111 5.12 -20.21 13.36
N ARG A 112 4.17 -21.14 13.31
CA ARG A 112 3.09 -21.23 14.31
C ARG A 112 3.60 -21.44 15.73
N ALA A 113 4.64 -22.26 15.93
CA ALA A 113 5.21 -22.52 17.24
C ALA A 113 5.87 -21.29 17.85
N GLY A 114 6.41 -20.39 17.02
CA GLY A 114 7.05 -19.16 17.43
C GLY A 114 6.05 -18.06 17.84
N ILE A 115 4.84 -18.05 17.26
CA ILE A 115 3.83 -17.01 17.47
C ILE A 115 2.71 -17.57 18.33
N ARG A 116 2.49 -16.99 19.53
CA ARG A 116 1.48 -17.45 20.49
C ARG A 116 0.18 -16.66 20.46
N ASP A 117 0.22 -15.40 20.02
CA ASP A 117 -0.96 -14.53 19.93
C ASP A 117 -1.81 -14.92 18.72
N ASP A 118 -3.08 -15.25 18.96
CA ASP A 118 -4.01 -15.69 17.92
C ASP A 118 -4.32 -14.55 16.91
N ARG A 119 -4.30 -13.29 17.33
CA ARG A 119 -4.52 -12.14 16.42
C ARG A 119 -3.35 -12.01 15.43
N ILE A 120 -2.12 -12.19 15.91
CA ILE A 120 -0.94 -12.19 15.03
C ILE A 120 -1.03 -13.37 14.06
N ARG A 121 -1.42 -14.55 14.54
CA ARG A 121 -1.63 -15.73 13.68
C ARG A 121 -2.69 -15.51 12.61
N ASP A 122 -3.77 -14.79 12.93
CA ASP A 122 -4.86 -14.52 11.99
C ASP A 122 -4.44 -13.60 10.84
N ARG A 123 -3.54 -12.64 11.11
CA ARG A 123 -3.05 -11.67 10.14
C ARG A 123 -1.77 -12.12 9.40
N THR A 124 -1.11 -13.18 9.86
CA THR A 124 0.08 -13.75 9.22
C THR A 124 -0.33 -14.82 8.23
N ILE A 125 -0.23 -14.52 6.93
CA ILE A 125 -0.67 -15.40 5.85
C ILE A 125 0.53 -15.86 5.05
N THR A 126 0.98 -17.10 5.27
CA THR A 126 2.11 -17.66 4.52
C THR A 126 1.69 -17.96 3.08
N ALA A 127 2.42 -17.39 2.13
CA ALA A 127 2.22 -17.59 0.70
C ALA A 127 3.37 -18.37 0.07
N TYR A 128 3.05 -19.46 -0.64
CA TYR A 128 4.01 -20.27 -1.39
C TYR A 128 3.83 -20.00 -2.88
N VAL A 129 4.72 -19.21 -3.46
CA VAL A 129 4.59 -18.70 -4.83
C VAL A 129 5.79 -19.06 -5.73
N ASP A 130 5.64 -18.89 -7.03
CA ASP A 130 6.78 -18.72 -7.92
C ASP A 130 7.38 -17.34 -7.63
N LEU A 131 8.47 -17.32 -6.86
CA LEU A 131 9.03 -16.11 -6.32
C LEU A 131 9.51 -15.15 -7.43
N ASP A 132 10.14 -15.68 -8.47
CA ASP A 132 10.69 -14.87 -9.56
C ASP A 132 9.55 -14.19 -10.35
N GLN A 133 8.46 -14.92 -10.59
CA GLN A 133 7.26 -14.40 -11.24
C GLN A 133 6.58 -13.35 -10.36
N PHE A 134 6.46 -13.59 -9.06
CA PHE A 134 5.85 -12.67 -8.09
C PHE A 134 6.61 -11.33 -8.01
N LEU A 135 7.94 -11.39 -7.89
CA LEU A 135 8.79 -10.20 -7.86
C LEU A 135 8.67 -9.40 -9.17
N THR A 136 8.68 -10.11 -10.31
CA THR A 136 8.54 -9.46 -11.63
C THR A 136 7.19 -8.81 -11.79
N TYR A 137 6.09 -9.47 -11.41
CA TYR A 137 4.73 -8.95 -11.53
C TYR A 137 4.53 -7.66 -10.73
N LEU A 138 5.06 -7.62 -9.51
CA LEU A 138 4.96 -6.45 -8.63
C LEU A 138 6.10 -5.45 -8.82
N ASP A 139 6.95 -5.61 -9.83
CA ASP A 139 8.11 -4.74 -10.07
C ASP A 139 8.96 -4.55 -8.79
N ILE A 140 9.24 -5.66 -8.10
CA ILE A 140 10.08 -5.70 -6.91
C ILE A 140 11.51 -6.03 -7.32
N PRO A 141 12.47 -5.09 -7.19
CA PRO A 141 13.82 -5.27 -7.72
C PRO A 141 14.69 -6.23 -6.89
N SER A 142 14.35 -6.45 -5.62
CA SER A 142 15.14 -7.25 -4.69
C SER A 142 14.26 -7.78 -3.55
N ASN A 143 14.58 -8.94 -3.02
CA ASN A 143 13.94 -9.53 -1.85
C ASN A 143 14.77 -9.35 -0.55
N GLU A 144 15.64 -8.34 -0.52
CA GLU A 144 16.52 -8.04 0.63
C GLU A 144 15.87 -7.13 1.68
N THR A 145 14.63 -6.67 1.44
CA THR A 145 13.84 -5.88 2.39
C THR A 145 12.37 -6.26 2.29
N ILE A 146 11.54 -5.68 3.15
CA ILE A 146 10.08 -5.79 3.08
C ILE A 146 9.52 -4.79 2.07
N TYR A 147 8.34 -5.10 1.54
CA TYR A 147 7.54 -4.19 0.71
C TYR A 147 6.14 -4.10 1.30
N TRP A 148 5.53 -2.93 1.23
CA TRP A 148 4.16 -2.73 1.64
C TRP A 148 3.32 -2.16 0.51
N PHE A 149 2.03 -2.49 0.53
CA PHE A 149 1.05 -2.12 -0.49
C PHE A 149 -0.24 -1.72 0.21
N LEU A 150 -0.83 -0.60 -0.22
CA LEU A 150 -2.21 -0.26 0.13
C LEU A 150 -3.11 -0.68 -1.03
N ILE A 151 -4.05 -1.57 -0.75
CA ILE A 151 -4.99 -2.10 -1.73
C ILE A 151 -6.36 -1.49 -1.47
N GLU A 152 -7.02 -1.04 -2.52
CA GLU A 152 -8.37 -0.51 -2.48
C GLU A 152 -9.37 -1.60 -2.10
N LYS A 153 -10.30 -1.28 -1.17
CA LYS A 153 -11.40 -2.19 -0.84
C LYS A 153 -12.25 -2.49 -2.08
N ASP A 154 -12.86 -3.67 -2.11
CA ASP A 154 -13.72 -4.13 -3.20
C ASP A 154 -13.01 -4.25 -4.57
N SER A 155 -11.67 -4.10 -4.59
CA SER A 155 -10.88 -4.23 -5.80
C SER A 155 -9.52 -4.87 -5.51
N LYS A 156 -8.67 -4.98 -6.53
CA LYS A 156 -7.27 -5.41 -6.39
C LYS A 156 -6.30 -4.27 -6.69
N ASN A 157 -6.81 -3.05 -6.92
CA ASN A 157 -5.99 -1.91 -7.30
C ASN A 157 -5.01 -1.54 -6.19
N ILE A 158 -3.77 -1.36 -6.54
CA ILE A 158 -2.75 -0.82 -5.65
C ILE A 158 -2.87 0.70 -5.66
N LEU A 159 -3.31 1.28 -4.54
CA LEU A 159 -3.45 2.73 -4.36
C LEU A 159 -2.09 3.39 -4.16
N THR A 160 -1.25 2.78 -3.32
CA THR A 160 0.14 3.19 -3.11
C THR A 160 0.97 2.03 -2.62
N ARG A 161 2.29 2.17 -2.67
CA ARG A 161 3.25 1.14 -2.24
C ARG A 161 4.57 1.76 -1.79
N GLY A 162 5.31 1.01 -0.99
CA GLY A 162 6.64 1.38 -0.58
C GLY A 162 7.51 0.18 -0.22
N TYR A 163 8.71 0.44 0.26
CA TYR A 163 9.67 -0.59 0.66
C TYR A 163 10.40 -0.17 1.95
N GLY A 164 10.89 -1.16 2.68
CA GLY A 164 11.46 -0.95 4.00
C GLY A 164 10.39 -0.76 5.08
N ILE A 165 10.82 -0.31 6.26
CA ILE A 165 9.92 -0.01 7.39
C ILE A 165 9.00 1.14 6.99
N ILE A 166 7.71 1.02 7.29
CA ILE A 166 6.75 2.12 7.14
C ILE A 166 7.15 3.24 8.10
N ALA A 167 7.33 4.46 7.58
CA ALA A 167 7.71 5.65 8.33
C ALA A 167 6.51 6.59 8.55
N GLU A 168 6.69 7.63 9.37
CA GLU A 168 5.63 8.61 9.67
C GLU A 168 5.11 9.32 8.39
N GLU A 169 6.01 9.61 7.44
CA GLU A 169 5.63 10.20 6.14
C GLU A 169 4.74 9.28 5.30
N ASP A 170 4.89 7.96 5.43
CA ASP A 170 4.06 6.99 4.73
C ASP A 170 2.63 6.95 5.29
N LEU A 171 2.45 7.25 6.59
CA LEU A 171 1.12 7.28 7.22
C LEU A 171 0.24 8.36 6.59
N ASP A 172 0.79 9.54 6.33
CA ASP A 172 0.06 10.63 5.68
C ASP A 172 -0.36 10.22 4.26
N LEU A 173 0.53 9.55 3.54
CA LEU A 173 0.24 9.03 2.19
C LEU A 173 -0.87 7.97 2.23
N ILE A 174 -0.76 6.97 3.13
CA ILE A 174 -1.78 5.91 3.29
C ILE A 174 -3.14 6.52 3.67
N ASN A 175 -3.15 7.54 4.52
CA ASN A 175 -4.38 8.17 5.02
C ASN A 175 -5.04 9.13 4.00
N SER A 176 -4.37 9.42 2.89
CA SER A 176 -4.90 10.26 1.82
C SER A 176 -5.88 9.54 0.89
N PHE A 177 -5.98 8.21 1.00
CA PHE A 177 -6.89 7.33 0.24
C PHE A 177 -8.03 6.84 1.12
#